data_b8f1f8ede3b745a22f8271996eaa493d
#
_entry.id   b8f1f8ede3b745a22f8271996eaa493d
#
_cell.length_a   1.000
_cell.length_b   1.000
_cell.length_c   1.000
_cell.angle_alpha   90.00
_cell.angle_beta   90.00
_cell.angle_gamma   90.00
#
_symmetry.space_group_name_H-M   'P 1'
#
loop_
_entity.id
_entity.type
_entity.pdbx_description
1 polymer ?
#
loop_
_entity_poly.entity_id
_entity_poly.type
_entity_poly.pdbx_seq_one_letter_code
_entity_poly.pdbx_strand_id
1 'polypeptide(L)'
;MKKILLFFIIVCMPFLQDFDELYFGTEDYLDVMTWNIENFPKNGSTTINYVSQIIESLDIDVLAIQEVNNVSSFNQIINQLSIYEGYLESAWFAGLAYIYNTETIEINEIYEIYTTSEFWSAFPRSPMVMDMNFMDENYIIINNHYKCCGNGQLDFNDAGDEETRRYIANNLLKQYIDSNFPDSKVILLGDLNDDIAENINNNVFQMFLDDSQNYYFTDLDIAQGNSSGWSFPNWPSHLDHILITNELFTNNSYVEVIRIDDFMDGGFSEYDQNISDHRPVALRISPTITYQGDINSDGQIDVVDIVSLVNIILNNSGYNQVADINGDNLVDVVDIISLLNIILN
;
A
#
# COMPACT_ATOMS: atom_id res chain seq x y z
N MET A 1 -63.67 23.12 -25.64
CA MET A 1 -62.97 22.14 -24.80
C MET A 1 -61.52 22.09 -25.22
N LYS A 2 -60.63 22.72 -24.44
CA LYS A 2 -59.15 22.70 -24.67
C LYS A 2 -58.60 21.45 -23.99
N LYS A 3 -58.03 20.52 -24.79
CA LYS A 3 -57.28 19.38 -24.25
C LYS A 3 -55.94 19.85 -23.78
N ILE A 4 -55.68 19.78 -22.46
CA ILE A 4 -54.39 19.97 -21.87
C ILE A 4 -53.63 18.66 -22.04
N LEU A 5 -52.54 18.70 -22.82
CA LEU A 5 -51.62 17.60 -22.98
C LEU A 5 -50.58 17.72 -21.83
N LEU A 6 -50.67 16.84 -20.85
CA LEU A 6 -49.66 16.77 -19.78
C LEU A 6 -48.44 15.99 -20.32
N PHE A 7 -47.32 16.68 -20.53
CA PHE A 7 -46.03 16.02 -20.78
C PHE A 7 -45.46 15.57 -19.45
N PHE A 8 -45.42 14.28 -19.21
CA PHE A 8 -44.59 13.71 -18.18
C PHE A 8 -43.15 13.74 -18.67
N ILE A 9 -42.32 14.66 -18.12
CA ILE A 9 -40.86 14.56 -18.22
C ILE A 9 -40.45 13.49 -17.24
N ILE A 10 -40.15 12.28 -17.74
CA ILE A 10 -39.40 11.28 -16.98
C ILE A 10 -37.99 11.81 -16.89
N VAL A 11 -37.62 12.44 -15.75
CA VAL A 11 -36.25 12.70 -15.39
C VAL A 11 -35.68 11.32 -15.08
N CYS A 12 -34.95 10.75 -16.04
CA CYS A 12 -34.08 9.62 -15.78
C CYS A 12 -32.97 10.16 -14.83
N MET A 13 -33.16 10.00 -13.54
CA MET A 13 -32.03 10.14 -12.63
C MET A 13 -31.05 9.02 -13.03
N PRO A 14 -29.77 9.35 -13.29
CA PRO A 14 -28.79 8.28 -13.41
C PRO A 14 -28.89 7.47 -12.11
N PHE A 15 -29.03 6.14 -12.24
CA PHE A 15 -28.82 5.25 -11.11
C PHE A 15 -27.40 5.56 -10.62
N LEU A 16 -27.26 6.13 -9.43
CA LEU A 16 -25.98 6.13 -8.76
C LEU A 16 -25.67 4.66 -8.49
N GLN A 17 -24.52 4.22 -8.95
CA GLN A 17 -23.98 2.91 -8.58
C GLN A 17 -23.87 2.89 -7.06
N ASP A 18 -24.29 1.79 -6.45
CA ASP A 18 -24.27 1.61 -5.01
C ASP A 18 -23.05 0.75 -4.65
N PHE A 19 -22.12 1.31 -3.88
CA PHE A 19 -20.95 0.62 -3.36
C PHE A 19 -21.05 0.35 -1.85
N ASP A 20 -22.25 0.43 -1.25
CA ASP A 20 -22.44 0.28 0.21
C ASP A 20 -21.96 -1.09 0.76
N GLU A 21 -21.91 -2.12 -0.10
CA GLU A 21 -21.39 -3.45 0.27
C GLU A 21 -19.87 -3.61 -0.03
N LEU A 22 -19.26 -2.64 -0.68
CA LEU A 22 -17.82 -2.63 -0.95
C LEU A 22 -17.09 -2.04 0.25
N TYR A 23 -16.34 -2.84 0.96
CA TYR A 23 -15.52 -2.36 2.09
C TYR A 23 -14.24 -3.18 2.19
N PHE A 24 -13.23 -2.58 2.76
CA PHE A 24 -11.98 -3.27 3.12
C PHE A 24 -11.46 -2.78 4.47
N GLY A 25 -11.39 -1.46 4.72
CA GLY A 25 -10.81 -0.83 5.89
C GLY A 25 -11.38 -1.31 7.22
N THR A 26 -10.59 -1.18 8.28
CA THR A 26 -10.96 -1.55 9.65
C THR A 26 -10.32 -0.59 10.66
N GLU A 27 -10.97 -0.37 11.80
CA GLU A 27 -10.49 0.57 12.84
C GLU A 27 -9.16 0.14 13.51
N ASP A 28 -8.86 -1.18 13.55
CA ASP A 28 -7.78 -1.73 14.37
C ASP A 28 -6.53 -2.14 13.56
N TYR A 29 -6.53 -1.98 12.24
CA TYR A 29 -5.46 -2.41 11.34
C TYR A 29 -5.01 -1.28 10.44
N LEU A 30 -3.76 -1.34 10.00
CA LEU A 30 -3.28 -0.50 8.89
C LEU A 30 -3.73 -1.12 7.58
N ASP A 31 -4.59 -0.43 6.86
CA ASP A 31 -5.10 -0.83 5.56
C ASP A 31 -4.46 0.02 4.45
N VAL A 32 -3.61 -0.58 3.61
CA VAL A 32 -2.94 0.09 2.50
C VAL A 32 -3.35 -0.52 1.16
N MET A 33 -3.44 0.31 0.13
CA MET A 33 -3.86 -0.13 -1.20
C MET A 33 -3.00 0.49 -2.28
N THR A 34 -2.66 -0.28 -3.33
CA THR A 34 -2.14 0.24 -4.59
C THR A 34 -3.20 0.18 -5.67
N TRP A 35 -3.32 1.23 -6.46
CA TRP A 35 -4.29 1.31 -7.54
C TRP A 35 -3.80 2.15 -8.72
N ASN A 36 -3.54 1.51 -9.84
CA ASN A 36 -3.40 2.22 -11.11
C ASN A 36 -4.80 2.62 -11.59
N ILE A 37 -5.09 3.92 -11.67
CA ILE A 37 -6.40 4.47 -12.07
C ILE A 37 -6.43 4.94 -13.53
N GLU A 38 -5.63 4.31 -14.36
CA GLU A 38 -5.52 4.43 -15.81
C GLU A 38 -5.82 5.83 -16.39
N ASN A 39 -4.75 6.56 -16.67
CA ASN A 39 -4.84 7.88 -17.32
C ASN A 39 -5.85 8.85 -16.67
N PHE A 40 -5.94 8.84 -15.35
CA PHE A 40 -6.97 9.53 -14.59
C PHE A 40 -7.10 11.02 -14.94
N PRO A 41 -8.33 11.51 -15.22
CA PRO A 41 -9.63 10.81 -15.21
C PRO A 41 -9.98 10.23 -16.59
N LYS A 42 -10.11 8.92 -16.72
CA LYS A 42 -10.37 8.19 -17.97
C LYS A 42 -11.66 8.66 -18.68
N ASN A 43 -12.74 8.84 -17.93
CA ASN A 43 -14.06 9.29 -18.40
C ASN A 43 -14.56 10.53 -17.65
N GLY A 44 -13.66 11.51 -17.44
CA GLY A 44 -13.98 12.84 -16.88
C GLY A 44 -14.69 12.76 -15.52
N SER A 45 -15.83 13.46 -15.38
CA SER A 45 -16.58 13.51 -14.12
C SER A 45 -17.16 12.16 -13.69
N THR A 46 -17.39 11.22 -14.61
CA THR A 46 -17.87 9.87 -14.28
C THR A 46 -16.79 9.14 -13.48
N THR A 47 -15.55 9.15 -13.95
CA THR A 47 -14.40 8.55 -13.22
C THR A 47 -14.23 9.21 -11.85
N ILE A 48 -14.25 10.55 -11.77
CA ILE A 48 -14.09 11.28 -10.51
C ILE A 48 -15.14 10.84 -9.48
N ASN A 49 -16.42 10.75 -9.89
CA ASN A 49 -17.49 10.38 -8.99
C ASN A 49 -17.39 8.91 -8.54
N TYR A 50 -17.05 7.99 -9.44
CA TYR A 50 -16.86 6.59 -9.08
C TYR A 50 -15.69 6.42 -8.12
N VAL A 51 -14.53 7.00 -8.44
CA VAL A 51 -13.34 6.87 -7.60
C VAL A 51 -13.56 7.45 -6.21
N SER A 52 -14.25 8.61 -6.09
CA SER A 52 -14.57 9.18 -4.78
C SER A 52 -15.48 8.27 -3.95
N GLN A 53 -16.54 7.71 -4.55
CA GLN A 53 -17.45 6.81 -3.85
C GLN A 53 -16.77 5.50 -3.44
N ILE A 54 -15.92 4.95 -4.31
CA ILE A 54 -15.15 3.72 -4.03
C ILE A 54 -14.20 3.94 -2.86
N ILE A 55 -13.46 5.06 -2.83
CA ILE A 55 -12.55 5.38 -1.72
C ILE A 55 -13.33 5.52 -0.41
N GLU A 56 -14.46 6.23 -0.43
CA GLU A 56 -15.29 6.41 0.76
C GLU A 56 -15.85 5.07 1.27
N SER A 57 -16.28 4.17 0.37
CA SER A 57 -16.80 2.84 0.74
C SER A 57 -15.73 1.88 1.23
N LEU A 58 -14.53 1.93 0.65
CA LEU A 58 -13.42 1.04 1.03
C LEU A 58 -12.82 1.37 2.38
N ASP A 59 -12.91 2.62 2.84
CA ASP A 59 -12.42 3.08 4.15
C ASP A 59 -10.94 2.73 4.40
N ILE A 60 -10.08 2.96 3.41
CA ILE A 60 -8.65 2.62 3.40
C ILE A 60 -7.85 3.72 4.08
N ASP A 61 -6.86 3.38 4.90
CA ASP A 61 -5.96 4.36 5.54
C ASP A 61 -5.05 5.06 4.54
N VAL A 62 -4.42 4.30 3.63
CA VAL A 62 -3.50 4.84 2.62
C VAL A 62 -3.72 4.21 1.25
N LEU A 63 -3.98 5.05 0.26
CA LEU A 63 -3.99 4.67 -1.16
C LEU A 63 -2.75 5.22 -1.87
N ALA A 64 -1.95 4.34 -2.43
CA ALA A 64 -0.90 4.65 -3.38
C ALA A 64 -1.45 4.54 -4.80
N ILE A 65 -1.52 5.66 -5.50
CA ILE A 65 -2.19 5.74 -6.80
C ILE A 65 -1.18 5.98 -7.90
N GLN A 66 -1.40 5.37 -9.06
CA GLN A 66 -0.61 5.56 -10.26
C GLN A 66 -1.49 6.12 -11.40
N GLU A 67 -0.86 6.76 -12.37
CA GLU A 67 -1.48 7.33 -13.57
C GLU A 67 -2.39 8.54 -13.32
N VAL A 68 -2.09 9.37 -12.34
CA VAL A 68 -2.80 10.64 -12.13
C VAL A 68 -2.33 11.67 -13.15
N ASN A 69 -3.11 11.86 -14.22
CA ASN A 69 -2.75 12.77 -15.32
C ASN A 69 -3.29 14.20 -15.15
N ASN A 70 -4.19 14.43 -14.21
CA ASN A 70 -4.86 15.71 -14.06
C ASN A 70 -5.00 16.16 -12.61
N VAL A 71 -4.18 17.11 -12.22
CA VAL A 71 -4.17 17.69 -10.85
C VAL A 71 -5.53 18.27 -10.45
N SER A 72 -6.23 18.95 -11.37
CA SER A 72 -7.53 19.53 -11.06
C SER A 72 -8.59 18.48 -10.77
N SER A 73 -8.55 17.36 -11.51
CA SER A 73 -9.46 16.22 -11.29
C SER A 73 -9.12 15.46 -10.02
N PHE A 74 -7.84 15.31 -9.70
CA PHE A 74 -7.39 14.76 -8.43
C PHE A 74 -7.91 15.58 -7.24
N ASN A 75 -7.74 16.91 -7.29
CA ASN A 75 -8.28 17.79 -6.26
C ASN A 75 -9.81 17.75 -6.16
N GLN A 76 -10.53 17.40 -7.23
CA GLN A 76 -11.98 17.22 -7.17
C GLN A 76 -12.36 15.94 -6.39
N ILE A 77 -11.57 14.86 -6.46
CA ILE A 77 -11.77 13.71 -5.58
C ILE A 77 -11.58 14.14 -4.13
N ILE A 78 -10.44 14.73 -3.80
CA ILE A 78 -10.12 15.12 -2.41
C ILE A 78 -11.19 16.04 -1.82
N ASN A 79 -11.73 16.96 -2.61
CA ASN A 79 -12.80 17.85 -2.15
C ASN A 79 -14.15 17.13 -1.89
N GLN A 80 -14.34 15.92 -2.37
CA GLN A 80 -15.54 15.11 -2.09
C GLN A 80 -15.39 14.24 -0.84
N LEU A 81 -14.15 13.97 -0.42
CA LEU A 81 -13.80 13.09 0.70
C LEU A 81 -13.59 13.95 1.96
N SER A 82 -14.33 13.65 3.04
CA SER A 82 -14.36 14.54 4.22
C SER A 82 -13.17 14.33 5.18
N ILE A 83 -12.64 13.11 5.23
CA ILE A 83 -11.58 12.70 6.18
C ILE A 83 -10.26 12.39 5.48
N TYR A 84 -10.18 12.61 4.17
CA TYR A 84 -8.99 12.30 3.37
C TYR A 84 -8.28 13.55 2.91
N GLU A 85 -6.97 13.47 2.88
CA GLU A 85 -6.11 14.41 2.17
C GLU A 85 -5.38 13.70 1.03
N GLY A 86 -4.86 14.49 0.09
CA GLY A 86 -4.14 13.98 -1.08
C GLY A 86 -2.82 14.67 -1.30
N TYR A 87 -1.82 13.89 -1.67
CA TYR A 87 -0.51 14.39 -2.08
C TYR A 87 -0.23 13.95 -3.52
N LEU A 88 0.08 14.91 -4.39
CA LEU A 88 0.42 14.70 -5.79
C LEU A 88 1.62 15.56 -6.16
N GLU A 89 2.79 14.95 -6.09
CA GLU A 89 4.02 15.53 -6.59
C GLU A 89 4.44 14.72 -7.81
N SER A 90 4.26 15.26 -8.97
CA SER A 90 4.80 14.67 -10.17
C SER A 90 4.79 15.68 -11.31
N ALA A 91 5.94 15.86 -11.91
CA ALA A 91 6.10 16.69 -13.10
C ALA A 91 6.00 15.89 -14.40
N TRP A 92 5.98 14.57 -14.34
CA TRP A 92 6.16 13.76 -15.53
C TRP A 92 5.04 12.74 -15.70
N PHE A 93 4.30 12.82 -16.80
CA PHE A 93 3.32 11.82 -17.23
C PHE A 93 2.49 11.28 -16.08
N ALA A 94 1.55 10.44 -16.28
CA ALA A 94 0.79 9.68 -15.31
C ALA A 94 1.44 9.62 -13.91
N GLY A 95 1.26 10.68 -13.13
CA GLY A 95 1.96 10.91 -11.85
C GLY A 95 1.61 9.90 -10.79
N LEU A 96 2.49 9.77 -9.81
CA LEU A 96 2.21 9.07 -8.57
C LEU A 96 1.50 10.00 -7.61
N ALA A 97 0.60 9.43 -6.79
CA ALA A 97 -0.10 10.19 -5.75
C ALA A 97 -0.35 9.31 -4.54
N TYR A 98 -0.64 9.97 -3.41
CA TYR A 98 -1.24 9.35 -2.25
C TYR A 98 -2.58 10.01 -1.93
N ILE A 99 -3.53 9.22 -1.42
CA ILE A 99 -4.70 9.67 -0.69
C ILE A 99 -4.66 8.95 0.66
N TYR A 100 -4.84 9.67 1.75
CA TYR A 100 -4.73 9.10 3.09
C TYR A 100 -5.76 9.66 4.04
N ASN A 101 -6.20 8.81 4.98
CA ASN A 101 -7.15 9.16 6.01
C ASN A 101 -6.47 9.99 7.12
N THR A 102 -6.91 11.21 7.33
CA THR A 102 -6.31 12.15 8.30
C THR A 102 -6.71 11.86 9.77
N GLU A 103 -7.67 10.97 9.99
CA GLU A 103 -8.07 10.57 11.34
C GLU A 103 -7.19 9.44 11.88
N THR A 104 -6.56 8.65 10.99
CA THR A 104 -5.73 7.50 11.36
C THR A 104 -4.24 7.68 11.02
N ILE A 105 -3.90 8.51 10.02
CA ILE A 105 -2.53 8.67 9.51
C ILE A 105 -1.96 10.04 9.88
N GLU A 106 -0.78 10.04 10.49
CA GLU A 106 0.04 11.22 10.70
C GLU A 106 1.24 11.21 9.75
N ILE A 107 1.32 12.20 8.85
CA ILE A 107 2.40 12.31 7.87
C ILE A 107 3.61 12.99 8.49
N ASN A 108 4.78 12.34 8.42
CA ASN A 108 6.07 12.93 8.75
C ASN A 108 6.66 13.65 7.54
N GLU A 109 6.77 12.97 6.40
CA GLU A 109 7.29 13.53 5.14
C GLU A 109 6.80 12.72 3.94
N ILE A 110 6.58 13.39 2.79
CA ILE A 110 6.38 12.74 1.49
C ILE A 110 7.35 13.36 0.49
N TYR A 111 8.11 12.55 -0.22
CA TYR A 111 9.14 13.02 -1.16
C TYR A 111 9.42 12.00 -2.27
N GLU A 112 10.00 12.49 -3.38
CA GLU A 112 10.43 11.63 -4.50
C GLU A 112 11.92 11.29 -4.39
N ILE A 113 12.28 10.07 -4.81
CA ILE A 113 13.66 9.60 -4.94
C ILE A 113 14.00 9.32 -6.40
N TYR A 114 15.29 9.26 -6.74
CA TYR A 114 15.78 9.00 -8.11
C TYR A 114 15.25 9.98 -9.16
N THR A 115 15.16 11.27 -8.81
CA THR A 115 14.56 12.33 -9.63
C THR A 115 15.46 12.83 -10.76
N THR A 116 16.73 12.44 -10.81
CA THR A 116 17.68 12.91 -11.84
C THR A 116 17.65 12.05 -13.10
N SER A 117 18.07 12.63 -14.24
CA SER A 117 17.97 11.99 -15.57
C SER A 117 18.76 10.68 -15.71
N GLU A 118 19.73 10.44 -14.86
CA GLU A 118 20.50 9.18 -14.85
C GLU A 118 19.63 7.98 -14.46
N PHE A 119 18.54 8.19 -13.71
CA PHE A 119 17.62 7.15 -13.26
C PHE A 119 16.38 6.98 -14.15
N TRP A 120 16.15 7.86 -15.14
CA TRP A 120 14.92 7.81 -15.97
C TRP A 120 14.74 6.54 -16.78
N SER A 121 15.83 5.81 -17.04
CA SER A 121 15.70 4.50 -17.67
C SER A 121 15.06 3.48 -16.74
N ALA A 122 15.49 3.41 -15.49
CA ALA A 122 14.90 2.53 -14.48
C ALA A 122 13.53 3.04 -14.02
N PHE A 123 13.44 4.34 -13.73
CA PHE A 123 12.25 4.99 -13.20
C PHE A 123 11.70 6.04 -14.16
N PRO A 124 10.80 5.66 -15.09
CA PRO A 124 10.09 6.65 -15.91
C PRO A 124 9.25 7.62 -15.08
N ARG A 125 8.88 7.22 -13.88
CA ARG A 125 8.27 8.02 -12.80
C ARG A 125 9.11 7.81 -11.56
N SER A 126 9.54 8.89 -10.93
CA SER A 126 10.33 8.83 -9.70
C SER A 126 9.54 8.15 -8.59
N PRO A 127 10.06 7.13 -7.90
CA PRO A 127 9.36 6.53 -6.77
C PRO A 127 9.06 7.56 -5.69
N MET A 128 7.87 7.48 -5.10
CA MET A 128 7.40 8.41 -4.08
C MET A 128 7.39 7.72 -2.71
N VAL A 129 8.13 8.27 -1.78
CA VAL A 129 8.25 7.77 -0.39
C VAL A 129 7.32 8.58 0.50
N MET A 130 6.52 7.88 1.31
CA MET A 130 5.74 8.44 2.41
C MET A 130 6.29 7.88 3.72
N ASP A 131 6.75 8.76 4.58
CA ASP A 131 7.09 8.48 5.98
C ASP A 131 5.91 8.91 6.83
N MET A 132 5.28 7.98 7.55
CA MET A 132 4.06 8.22 8.29
C MET A 132 3.99 7.43 9.59
N ASN A 133 3.08 7.84 10.48
CA ASN A 133 2.73 7.09 11.68
C ASN A 133 1.27 6.62 11.61
N PHE A 134 1.06 5.41 12.10
CA PHE A 134 -0.24 4.80 12.37
C PHE A 134 -0.20 4.19 13.76
N MET A 135 -1.12 4.56 14.66
CA MET A 135 -1.17 4.07 16.05
C MET A 135 0.19 4.16 16.77
N ASP A 136 0.86 5.32 16.67
CA ASP A 136 2.18 5.60 17.26
C ASP A 136 3.35 4.76 16.67
N GLU A 137 3.12 3.96 15.65
CA GLU A 137 4.16 3.22 14.94
C GLU A 137 4.52 3.86 13.61
N ASN A 138 5.83 3.87 13.28
CA ASN A 138 6.32 4.45 12.04
C ASN A 138 6.34 3.42 10.91
N TYR A 139 5.88 3.86 9.73
CA TYR A 139 5.87 3.08 8.48
C TYR A 139 6.43 3.91 7.33
N ILE A 140 7.12 3.24 6.42
CA ILE A 140 7.61 3.82 5.17
C ILE A 140 6.87 3.15 4.02
N ILE A 141 6.13 3.92 3.25
CA ILE A 141 5.44 3.42 2.05
C ILE A 141 6.12 3.98 0.81
N ILE A 142 6.47 3.10 -0.16
CA ILE A 142 7.14 3.50 -1.40
C ILE A 142 6.25 3.16 -2.58
N ASN A 143 5.61 4.19 -3.16
CA ASN A 143 4.74 4.08 -4.33
C ASN A 143 5.57 4.07 -5.62
N ASN A 144 5.28 3.12 -6.49
CA ASN A 144 6.01 2.91 -7.74
C ASN A 144 5.08 2.72 -8.93
N HIS A 145 5.56 3.12 -10.11
CA HIS A 145 4.99 2.70 -11.38
C HIS A 145 6.13 2.44 -12.35
N TYR A 146 6.43 1.17 -12.60
CA TYR A 146 7.56 0.76 -13.41
C TYR A 146 7.30 0.92 -14.91
N LYS A 147 8.35 0.68 -15.71
CA LYS A 147 8.26 0.65 -17.15
C LYS A 147 7.35 -0.49 -17.61
N CYS A 148 6.28 -0.14 -18.33
CA CYS A 148 5.35 -1.12 -18.88
C CYS A 148 5.93 -1.93 -20.04
N CYS A 149 5.23 -2.98 -20.36
CA CYS A 149 5.37 -3.78 -21.56
C CYS A 149 6.64 -4.64 -21.55
N GLY A 150 7.12 -5.02 -22.73
CA GLY A 150 8.26 -5.90 -22.91
C GLY A 150 7.85 -7.20 -23.60
N ASN A 151 8.77 -8.15 -23.66
CA ASN A 151 8.58 -9.43 -24.32
C ASN A 151 8.62 -10.64 -23.37
N GLY A 152 8.76 -10.39 -22.05
CA GLY A 152 8.87 -11.41 -21.01
C GLY A 152 10.24 -12.11 -21.00
N GLN A 153 11.29 -11.47 -21.54
CA GLN A 153 12.63 -12.01 -21.56
C GLN A 153 13.65 -10.97 -21.14
N LEU A 154 14.30 -11.21 -20.04
CA LEU A 154 15.35 -10.35 -19.48
C LEU A 154 16.61 -10.41 -20.33
N ASP A 155 16.98 -9.33 -21.03
CA ASP A 155 18.19 -9.21 -21.83
C ASP A 155 19.14 -8.11 -21.33
N PHE A 156 20.09 -8.46 -20.50
CA PHE A 156 21.11 -7.54 -19.97
C PHE A 156 22.04 -6.94 -21.05
N ASN A 157 22.02 -7.42 -22.31
CA ASN A 157 22.81 -6.83 -23.37
C ASN A 157 22.07 -5.68 -24.07
N ASP A 158 20.78 -5.51 -23.83
CA ASP A 158 19.97 -4.39 -24.28
C ASP A 158 19.55 -3.48 -23.11
N ALA A 159 20.17 -2.32 -23.01
CA ALA A 159 19.82 -1.33 -21.97
C ALA A 159 18.42 -0.70 -22.19
N GLY A 160 17.80 -0.92 -23.34
CA GLY A 160 16.44 -0.48 -23.68
C GLY A 160 15.37 -1.50 -23.35
N ASP A 161 15.76 -2.76 -23.08
CA ASP A 161 14.89 -3.85 -22.71
C ASP A 161 14.06 -3.51 -21.47
N GLU A 162 12.75 -3.67 -21.54
CA GLU A 162 11.83 -3.25 -20.51
C GLU A 162 12.04 -4.05 -19.20
N GLU A 163 12.29 -5.35 -19.32
CA GLU A 163 12.59 -6.25 -18.22
C GLU A 163 13.90 -5.87 -17.51
N THR A 164 14.95 -5.59 -18.28
CA THR A 164 16.23 -5.09 -17.76
C THR A 164 16.05 -3.77 -16.98
N ARG A 165 15.21 -2.88 -17.48
CA ARG A 165 14.92 -1.60 -16.80
C ARG A 165 14.20 -1.82 -15.47
N ARG A 166 13.24 -2.75 -15.40
CA ARG A 166 12.56 -3.14 -14.15
C ARG A 166 13.50 -3.84 -13.17
N TYR A 167 14.35 -4.72 -13.68
CA TYR A 167 15.40 -5.35 -12.88
C TYR A 167 16.34 -4.32 -12.23
N ILE A 168 16.77 -3.30 -12.98
CA ILE A 168 17.60 -2.21 -12.45
C ILE A 168 16.83 -1.39 -11.41
N ALA A 169 15.54 -1.11 -11.64
CA ALA A 169 14.69 -0.42 -10.69
C ALA A 169 14.61 -1.16 -9.35
N ASN A 170 14.37 -2.47 -9.39
CA ASN A 170 14.34 -3.33 -8.20
C ASN A 170 15.67 -3.33 -7.44
N ASN A 171 16.81 -3.42 -8.14
CA ASN A 171 18.12 -3.33 -7.49
C ASN A 171 18.35 -1.98 -6.78
N LEU A 172 17.97 -0.89 -7.44
CA LEU A 172 18.11 0.45 -6.86
C LEU A 172 17.21 0.62 -5.62
N LEU A 173 15.96 0.15 -5.68
CA LEU A 173 15.04 0.22 -4.55
C LEU A 173 15.48 -0.66 -3.39
N LYS A 174 15.94 -1.89 -3.66
CA LYS A 174 16.49 -2.75 -2.63
C LYS A 174 17.68 -2.09 -1.92
N GLN A 175 18.64 -1.53 -2.69
CA GLN A 175 19.78 -0.80 -2.12
C GLN A 175 19.34 0.42 -1.32
N TYR A 176 18.31 1.13 -1.78
CA TYR A 176 17.77 2.28 -1.08
C TYR A 176 17.17 1.90 0.27
N ILE A 177 16.34 0.84 0.30
CA ILE A 177 15.72 0.32 1.52
C ILE A 177 16.81 -0.18 2.48
N ASP A 178 17.71 -1.06 2.02
CA ASP A 178 18.78 -1.63 2.83
C ASP A 178 19.69 -0.54 3.46
N SER A 179 19.86 0.59 2.77
CA SER A 179 20.76 1.66 3.21
C SER A 179 20.12 2.72 4.09
N ASN A 180 18.84 3.05 3.85
CA ASN A 180 18.16 4.16 4.53
C ASN A 180 17.15 3.68 5.58
N PHE A 181 16.65 2.44 5.44
CA PHE A 181 15.58 1.88 6.26
C PHE A 181 15.90 0.45 6.74
N PRO A 182 17.12 0.16 7.26
CA PRO A 182 17.59 -1.21 7.54
C PRO A 182 16.76 -1.93 8.62
N ASP A 183 16.11 -1.19 9.49
CA ASP A 183 15.32 -1.71 10.62
C ASP A 183 13.91 -1.06 10.65
N SER A 184 13.38 -0.65 9.50
CA SER A 184 12.09 0.06 9.40
C SER A 184 11.02 -0.81 8.76
N LYS A 185 9.77 -0.62 9.18
CA LYS A 185 8.59 -1.21 8.57
C LYS A 185 8.35 -0.59 7.19
N VAL A 186 8.84 -1.24 6.13
CA VAL A 186 8.72 -0.73 4.77
C VAL A 186 7.69 -1.54 3.98
N ILE A 187 6.81 -0.82 3.28
CA ILE A 187 5.84 -1.35 2.32
C ILE A 187 6.15 -0.73 0.95
N LEU A 188 6.71 -1.52 0.04
CA LEU A 188 6.91 -1.13 -1.35
C LEU A 188 5.75 -1.66 -2.18
N LEU A 189 5.07 -0.78 -2.89
CA LEU A 189 3.88 -1.16 -3.64
C LEU A 189 3.75 -0.36 -4.94
N GLY A 190 2.87 -0.80 -5.81
CA GLY A 190 2.59 -0.10 -7.07
C GLY A 190 2.26 -1.03 -8.22
N ASP A 191 2.05 -0.43 -9.38
CA ASP A 191 2.06 -1.12 -10.66
C ASP A 191 3.51 -1.40 -11.07
N LEU A 192 3.99 -2.61 -10.72
CA LEU A 192 5.38 -3.01 -10.97
C LEU A 192 5.58 -3.62 -12.37
N ASN A 193 4.49 -3.74 -13.15
CA ASN A 193 4.48 -4.08 -14.57
C ASN A 193 5.18 -5.40 -14.94
N ASP A 194 5.27 -6.36 -14.02
CA ASP A 194 5.84 -7.69 -14.27
C ASP A 194 5.24 -8.73 -13.32
N ASP A 195 5.41 -10.02 -13.60
CA ASP A 195 4.87 -11.13 -12.80
C ASP A 195 5.92 -11.64 -11.79
N ILE A 196 5.60 -11.55 -10.49
CA ILE A 196 6.48 -12.06 -9.41
C ILE A 196 6.60 -13.58 -9.40
N ALA A 197 5.67 -14.32 -10.04
CA ALA A 197 5.69 -15.78 -10.16
C ALA A 197 6.37 -16.28 -11.43
N GLU A 198 7.01 -15.42 -12.20
CA GLU A 198 7.68 -15.74 -13.45
C GLU A 198 8.89 -16.67 -13.24
N ASN A 199 9.36 -17.27 -14.35
CA ASN A 199 10.53 -18.14 -14.31
C ASN A 199 11.79 -17.37 -13.85
N ILE A 200 12.57 -17.97 -12.96
CA ILE A 200 13.79 -17.39 -12.36
C ILE A 200 14.75 -16.73 -13.35
N ASN A 201 14.82 -17.21 -14.60
CA ASN A 201 15.73 -16.65 -15.59
C ASN A 201 15.27 -15.30 -16.16
N ASN A 202 14.00 -14.99 -16.04
CA ASN A 202 13.37 -13.75 -16.53
C ASN A 202 12.81 -12.88 -15.41
N ASN A 203 12.70 -13.42 -14.19
CA ASN A 203 12.07 -12.76 -13.06
C ASN A 203 12.88 -11.54 -12.60
N VAL A 204 12.32 -10.37 -12.83
CA VAL A 204 12.94 -9.09 -12.48
C VAL A 204 12.97 -8.82 -10.97
N PHE A 205 12.21 -9.60 -10.17
CA PHE A 205 12.11 -9.49 -8.71
C PHE A 205 13.00 -10.50 -7.98
N GLN A 206 13.83 -11.28 -8.69
CA GLN A 206 14.55 -12.40 -8.12
C GLN A 206 15.42 -12.01 -6.91
N MET A 207 15.98 -10.77 -6.90
CA MET A 207 16.79 -10.30 -5.77
C MET A 207 16.03 -10.14 -4.46
N PHE A 208 14.70 -9.94 -4.52
CA PHE A 208 13.83 -9.92 -3.33
C PHE A 208 13.39 -11.33 -2.95
N LEU A 209 13.05 -12.17 -3.95
CA LEU A 209 12.64 -13.56 -3.74
C LEU A 209 13.77 -14.42 -3.15
N ASP A 210 15.03 -14.17 -3.55
CA ASP A 210 16.22 -14.84 -2.99
C ASP A 210 16.54 -14.37 -1.57
N ASP A 211 16.09 -13.20 -1.17
CA ASP A 211 16.30 -12.59 0.15
C ASP A 211 15.05 -12.69 1.03
N SER A 212 14.45 -13.87 1.08
CA SER A 212 13.20 -14.15 1.79
C SER A 212 13.28 -14.02 3.33
N GLN A 213 14.46 -13.79 3.88
CA GLN A 213 14.63 -13.45 5.29
C GLN A 213 14.34 -11.97 5.58
N ASN A 214 14.50 -11.11 4.59
CA ASN A 214 14.34 -9.67 4.72
C ASN A 214 13.16 -9.11 3.93
N TYR A 215 12.67 -9.84 2.91
CA TYR A 215 11.61 -9.37 1.99
C TYR A 215 10.57 -10.44 1.71
N TYR A 216 9.30 -10.02 1.58
CA TYR A 216 8.20 -10.91 1.22
C TYR A 216 7.15 -10.18 0.37
N PHE A 217 6.79 -10.75 -0.80
CA PHE A 217 5.64 -10.30 -1.57
C PHE A 217 4.37 -10.90 -0.96
N THR A 218 3.52 -10.04 -0.40
CA THR A 218 2.30 -10.47 0.28
C THR A 218 1.29 -11.13 -0.65
N ASP A 219 1.30 -10.75 -1.91
CA ASP A 219 0.41 -11.17 -2.99
C ASP A 219 0.98 -12.32 -3.86
N LEU A 220 2.09 -12.97 -3.46
CA LEU A 220 2.70 -14.07 -4.21
C LEU A 220 1.73 -15.24 -4.45
N ASP A 221 0.90 -15.58 -3.48
CA ASP A 221 -0.10 -16.64 -3.61
C ASP A 221 -1.19 -16.26 -4.64
N ILE A 222 -1.51 -14.97 -4.77
CA ILE A 222 -2.42 -14.47 -5.81
C ILE A 222 -1.79 -14.60 -7.19
N ALA A 223 -0.53 -14.20 -7.34
CA ALA A 223 0.22 -14.32 -8.60
C ALA A 223 0.34 -15.78 -9.07
N GLN A 224 0.54 -16.71 -8.15
CA GLN A 224 0.58 -18.16 -8.42
C GLN A 224 -0.80 -18.78 -8.59
N GLY A 225 -1.86 -18.03 -8.30
CA GLY A 225 -3.24 -18.48 -8.29
C GLY A 225 -3.91 -18.44 -9.67
N ASN A 226 -5.25 -18.35 -9.66
CA ASN A 226 -6.05 -18.31 -10.86
C ASN A 226 -6.12 -16.88 -11.42
N SER A 227 -5.92 -16.74 -12.73
CA SER A 227 -5.92 -15.45 -13.44
C SER A 227 -7.22 -14.63 -13.30
N SER A 228 -8.33 -15.24 -12.89
CA SER A 228 -9.57 -14.49 -12.59
C SER A 228 -9.43 -13.58 -11.37
N GLY A 229 -8.46 -13.85 -10.50
CA GLY A 229 -8.12 -13.07 -9.30
C GLY A 229 -7.02 -12.04 -9.53
N TRP A 230 -6.48 -11.89 -10.72
CA TRP A 230 -5.36 -11.00 -11.01
C TRP A 230 -5.78 -9.54 -11.20
N SER A 231 -4.84 -8.63 -10.97
CA SER A 231 -5.09 -7.19 -10.99
C SER A 231 -5.32 -6.60 -12.38
N PHE A 232 -4.79 -7.21 -13.45
CA PHE A 232 -4.94 -6.75 -14.83
C PHE A 232 -5.72 -7.77 -15.71
N PRO A 233 -7.07 -7.72 -15.73
CA PRO A 233 -7.90 -8.73 -16.38
C PRO A 233 -7.93 -8.69 -17.90
N ASN A 234 -7.75 -7.53 -18.54
CA ASN A 234 -7.85 -7.38 -20.00
C ASN A 234 -6.83 -8.25 -20.75
N TRP A 235 -5.64 -8.36 -20.21
CA TRP A 235 -4.59 -9.26 -20.65
C TRP A 235 -4.09 -10.00 -19.41
N PRO A 236 -4.77 -11.09 -19.02
CA PRO A 236 -4.67 -11.62 -17.65
C PRO A 236 -3.23 -11.71 -17.15
N SER A 237 -2.90 -10.77 -16.25
CA SER A 237 -1.60 -10.63 -15.62
C SER A 237 -1.80 -10.09 -14.18
N HIS A 238 -0.89 -10.41 -13.29
CA HIS A 238 -0.85 -9.78 -11.97
C HIS A 238 0.35 -8.84 -11.93
N LEU A 239 0.10 -7.54 -12.01
CA LEU A 239 1.12 -6.50 -12.24
C LEU A 239 1.27 -5.55 -11.05
N ASP A 240 0.24 -5.48 -10.21
CA ASP A 240 0.19 -4.62 -9.03
C ASP A 240 0.56 -5.45 -7.81
N HIS A 241 1.66 -5.08 -7.13
CA HIS A 241 2.27 -5.89 -6.08
C HIS A 241 2.51 -5.12 -4.80
N ILE A 242 2.59 -5.86 -3.69
CA ILE A 242 2.93 -5.31 -2.37
C ILE A 242 4.02 -6.16 -1.73
N LEU A 243 5.20 -5.57 -1.57
CA LEU A 243 6.37 -6.13 -0.91
C LEU A 243 6.54 -5.51 0.47
N ILE A 244 6.81 -6.33 1.48
CA ILE A 244 7.08 -5.88 2.85
C ILE A 244 8.47 -6.32 3.33
N THR A 245 9.04 -5.57 4.28
CA THR A 245 10.27 -5.93 4.98
C THR A 245 9.99 -6.81 6.21
N ASN A 246 11.04 -7.47 6.72
CA ASN A 246 10.93 -8.45 7.80
C ASN A 246 10.39 -7.89 9.13
N GLU A 247 10.46 -6.59 9.35
CA GLU A 247 9.87 -5.91 10.51
C GLU A 247 8.34 -6.08 10.55
N LEU A 248 7.73 -6.46 9.41
CA LEU A 248 6.29 -6.71 9.27
C LEU A 248 5.92 -8.20 9.23
N PHE A 249 6.89 -9.13 9.23
CA PHE A 249 6.60 -10.57 9.05
C PHE A 249 5.83 -11.20 10.20
N THR A 250 5.98 -10.68 11.42
CA THR A 250 5.26 -11.19 12.59
C THR A 250 3.84 -10.67 12.72
N ASN A 251 3.49 -9.66 11.92
CA ASN A 251 2.18 -9.06 11.91
C ASN A 251 1.21 -9.97 11.13
N ASN A 252 0.00 -10.18 11.66
CA ASN A 252 -1.03 -10.81 10.86
C ASN A 252 -1.35 -9.92 9.67
N SER A 253 -1.24 -10.46 8.46
CA SER A 253 -1.53 -9.74 7.24
C SER A 253 -2.56 -10.48 6.39
N TYR A 254 -3.36 -9.72 5.67
CA TYR A 254 -4.32 -10.21 4.69
C TYR A 254 -4.21 -9.36 3.43
N VAL A 255 -4.12 -10.00 2.27
CA VAL A 255 -4.01 -9.32 0.97
C VAL A 255 -5.08 -9.84 0.02
N GLU A 256 -5.68 -8.94 -0.75
CA GLU A 256 -6.60 -9.30 -1.82
C GLU A 256 -6.59 -8.31 -2.99
N VAL A 257 -7.03 -8.78 -4.15
CA VAL A 257 -7.40 -7.94 -5.29
C VAL A 257 -8.85 -7.53 -5.13
N ILE A 258 -9.09 -6.24 -4.94
CA ILE A 258 -10.44 -5.71 -4.74
C ILE A 258 -11.20 -5.72 -6.06
N ARG A 259 -12.23 -6.55 -6.15
CA ARG A 259 -13.03 -6.71 -7.36
C ARG A 259 -14.17 -5.71 -7.40
N ILE A 260 -13.86 -4.44 -7.57
CA ILE A 260 -14.84 -3.35 -7.66
C ILE A 260 -15.86 -3.61 -8.78
N ASP A 261 -15.40 -4.23 -9.85
CA ASP A 261 -16.23 -4.61 -11.00
C ASP A 261 -17.37 -5.58 -10.65
N ASP A 262 -17.26 -6.37 -9.59
CA ASP A 262 -18.35 -7.26 -9.13
C ASP A 262 -19.53 -6.48 -8.53
N PHE A 263 -19.31 -5.22 -8.16
CA PHE A 263 -20.33 -4.28 -7.65
C PHE A 263 -20.92 -3.37 -8.73
N MET A 264 -20.50 -3.50 -9.99
CA MET A 264 -20.97 -2.69 -11.11
C MET A 264 -21.93 -3.49 -12.00
N ASP A 265 -23.04 -2.86 -12.43
CA ASP A 265 -24.07 -3.51 -13.26
C ASP A 265 -23.51 -4.07 -14.57
N GLY A 266 -22.57 -3.37 -15.19
CA GLY A 266 -21.88 -3.78 -16.43
C GLY A 266 -20.61 -4.61 -16.18
N GLY A 267 -20.30 -4.95 -14.92
CA GLY A 267 -19.14 -5.73 -14.55
C GLY A 267 -17.82 -5.08 -14.99
N PHE A 268 -16.81 -5.91 -15.28
CA PHE A 268 -15.49 -5.42 -15.67
C PHE A 268 -15.50 -4.51 -16.91
N SER A 269 -16.43 -4.70 -17.85
CA SER A 269 -16.52 -3.83 -19.02
C SER A 269 -16.91 -2.39 -18.67
N GLU A 270 -17.78 -2.21 -17.69
CA GLU A 270 -18.17 -0.88 -17.21
C GLU A 270 -17.05 -0.25 -16.37
N TYR A 271 -16.41 -1.06 -15.52
CA TYR A 271 -15.27 -0.66 -14.70
C TYR A 271 -14.12 -0.17 -15.59
N ASP A 272 -13.69 -0.96 -16.57
CA ASP A 272 -12.66 -0.60 -17.53
C ASP A 272 -13.02 0.68 -18.29
N GLN A 273 -14.24 0.79 -18.82
CA GLN A 273 -14.65 1.97 -19.58
C GLN A 273 -14.60 3.26 -18.75
N ASN A 274 -14.91 3.21 -17.46
CA ASN A 274 -15.18 4.40 -16.64
C ASN A 274 -14.13 4.68 -15.57
N ILE A 275 -13.32 3.68 -15.17
CA ILE A 275 -12.44 3.80 -14.02
C ILE A 275 -11.02 3.40 -14.39
N SER A 276 -10.75 2.10 -14.58
CA SER A 276 -9.41 1.57 -14.84
C SER A 276 -9.45 0.18 -15.45
N ASP A 277 -8.41 -0.19 -16.19
CA ASP A 277 -8.13 -1.57 -16.61
C ASP A 277 -7.40 -2.39 -15.53
N HIS A 278 -6.99 -1.77 -14.43
CA HIS A 278 -6.41 -2.39 -13.25
C HIS A 278 -7.39 -2.47 -12.08
N ARG A 279 -7.47 -3.61 -11.41
CA ARG A 279 -8.09 -3.77 -10.10
C ARG A 279 -7.10 -3.42 -9.00
N PRO A 280 -7.49 -2.71 -7.94
CA PRO A 280 -6.57 -2.42 -6.84
C PRO A 280 -6.19 -3.68 -6.05
N VAL A 281 -4.98 -3.66 -5.49
CA VAL A 281 -4.48 -4.66 -4.54
C VAL A 281 -4.38 -4.00 -3.18
N ALA A 282 -5.03 -4.59 -2.18
CA ALA A 282 -5.09 -4.07 -0.83
C ALA A 282 -4.45 -5.03 0.17
N LEU A 283 -3.72 -4.47 1.12
CA LEU A 283 -3.05 -5.17 2.21
C LEU A 283 -3.55 -4.62 3.54
N ARG A 284 -3.98 -5.50 4.43
CA ARG A 284 -4.27 -5.23 5.83
C ARG A 284 -3.16 -5.79 6.69
N ILE A 285 -2.63 -4.98 7.61
CA ILE A 285 -1.57 -5.38 8.54
C ILE A 285 -2.04 -5.05 9.95
N SER A 286 -1.99 -6.04 10.87
CA SER A 286 -2.20 -5.73 12.27
C SER A 286 -1.03 -4.88 12.78
N PRO A 287 -1.29 -3.78 13.52
CA PRO A 287 -0.21 -3.08 14.22
C PRO A 287 0.46 -4.04 15.21
N THR A 288 1.71 -3.77 15.53
CA THR A 288 2.39 -4.50 16.60
C THR A 288 1.74 -4.09 17.91
N ILE A 289 0.87 -4.93 18.46
CA ILE A 289 0.30 -4.64 19.79
C ILE A 289 1.42 -4.84 20.81
N THR A 290 2.07 -3.75 21.18
CA THR A 290 3.05 -3.77 22.26
C THR A 290 2.29 -3.72 23.59
N TYR A 291 2.10 -4.86 24.20
CA TYR A 291 1.59 -4.88 25.59
C TYR A 291 2.71 -4.43 26.53
N GLN A 292 2.41 -3.47 27.39
CA GLN A 292 3.37 -3.07 28.42
C GLN A 292 3.75 -4.29 29.26
N GLY A 293 5.02 -4.68 29.21
CA GLY A 293 5.53 -5.91 29.83
C GLY A 293 5.80 -7.06 28.88
N ASP A 294 5.35 -7.00 27.63
CA ASP A 294 5.77 -7.91 26.54
C ASP A 294 7.05 -7.38 25.90
N ILE A 295 8.18 -7.67 26.55
CA ILE A 295 9.48 -7.05 26.23
C ILE A 295 10.14 -7.75 25.03
N ASN A 296 9.82 -9.03 24.83
CA ASN A 296 10.31 -9.79 23.70
C ASN A 296 9.39 -9.73 22.47
N SER A 297 8.23 -9.06 22.61
CA SER A 297 7.22 -8.86 21.54
C SER A 297 6.67 -10.18 20.97
N ASP A 298 6.49 -11.22 21.82
CA ASP A 298 5.91 -12.50 21.40
C ASP A 298 4.38 -12.59 21.63
N GLY A 299 3.76 -11.51 22.10
CA GLY A 299 2.34 -11.38 22.39
C GLY A 299 1.91 -12.01 23.72
N GLN A 300 2.86 -12.47 24.55
CA GLN A 300 2.59 -13.00 25.88
C GLN A 300 3.40 -12.23 26.91
N ILE A 301 2.82 -11.98 28.09
CA ILE A 301 3.56 -11.41 29.20
C ILE A 301 3.88 -12.53 30.18
N ASP A 302 5.14 -13.03 30.13
CA ASP A 302 5.56 -14.17 30.93
C ASP A 302 6.99 -14.02 31.50
N VAL A 303 7.54 -15.16 32.00
CA VAL A 303 8.87 -15.15 32.61
C VAL A 303 10.01 -14.84 31.62
N VAL A 304 9.78 -14.99 30.32
CA VAL A 304 10.77 -14.69 29.28
C VAL A 304 10.96 -13.18 29.17
N ASP A 305 9.89 -12.40 29.39
CA ASP A 305 9.99 -10.93 29.44
C ASP A 305 10.79 -10.43 30.64
N ILE A 306 10.70 -11.11 31.78
CA ILE A 306 11.55 -10.78 32.92
C ILE A 306 13.02 -10.98 32.55
N VAL A 307 13.36 -12.03 31.82
CA VAL A 307 14.74 -12.28 31.35
C VAL A 307 15.18 -11.19 30.36
N SER A 308 14.30 -10.80 29.46
CA SER A 308 14.54 -9.72 28.50
C SER A 308 14.75 -8.37 29.20
N LEU A 309 13.91 -8.03 30.17
CA LEU A 309 14.02 -6.84 31.01
C LEU A 309 15.36 -6.80 31.78
N VAL A 310 15.74 -7.92 32.40
CA VAL A 310 17.02 -8.04 33.09
C VAL A 310 18.20 -7.76 32.12
N ASN A 311 18.12 -8.29 30.90
CA ASN A 311 19.16 -8.05 29.90
C ASN A 311 19.23 -6.56 29.48
N ILE A 312 18.11 -5.87 29.33
CA ILE A 312 18.04 -4.42 29.04
C ILE A 312 18.75 -3.65 30.17
N ILE A 313 18.41 -3.94 31.41
CA ILE A 313 19.00 -3.27 32.59
C ILE A 313 20.51 -3.54 32.71
N LEU A 314 20.94 -4.78 32.56
CA LEU A 314 22.36 -5.14 32.68
C LEU A 314 23.22 -4.57 31.56
N ASN A 315 22.69 -4.47 30.34
CA ASN A 315 23.43 -3.93 29.19
C ASN A 315 23.31 -2.41 29.07
N ASN A 316 22.52 -1.77 29.93
CA ASN A 316 22.26 -0.33 29.89
C ASN A 316 21.81 0.14 28.48
N SER A 317 20.87 -0.60 27.88
CA SER A 317 20.45 -0.44 26.48
C SER A 317 19.60 0.81 26.21
N GLY A 318 19.48 1.71 27.19
CA GLY A 318 18.71 2.94 27.11
C GLY A 318 17.26 2.78 27.56
N TYR A 319 16.46 3.87 27.40
CA TYR A 319 15.06 3.86 27.73
C TYR A 319 14.26 3.00 26.72
N ASN A 320 13.37 2.19 27.25
CA ASN A 320 12.44 1.36 26.48
C ASN A 320 11.06 1.50 27.14
N GLN A 321 10.10 2.05 26.43
CA GLN A 321 8.75 2.35 26.93
C GLN A 321 8.00 1.08 27.39
N VAL A 322 8.13 -0.02 26.68
CA VAL A 322 7.48 -1.30 27.00
C VAL A 322 8.07 -1.91 28.28
N ALA A 323 9.35 -1.59 28.58
CA ALA A 323 10.08 -2.06 29.74
C ALA A 323 9.93 -1.16 31.00
N ASP A 324 9.46 0.08 30.82
CA ASP A 324 9.10 0.98 31.93
C ASP A 324 7.70 0.65 32.44
N ILE A 325 7.60 -0.42 33.22
CA ILE A 325 6.32 -1.00 33.66
C ILE A 325 5.60 -0.10 34.66
N ASN A 326 6.35 0.65 35.45
CA ASN A 326 5.81 1.52 36.48
C ASN A 326 5.54 2.96 36.01
N GLY A 327 5.99 3.34 34.78
CA GLY A 327 5.76 4.63 34.13
C GLY A 327 6.57 5.79 34.75
N ASP A 328 7.72 5.53 35.39
CA ASP A 328 8.53 6.57 36.03
C ASP A 328 9.63 7.15 35.10
N ASN A 329 9.68 6.73 33.84
CA ASN A 329 10.65 7.05 32.80
C ASN A 329 12.05 6.51 33.06
N LEU A 330 12.19 5.49 33.89
CA LEU A 330 13.40 4.74 34.13
C LEU A 330 13.14 3.26 33.88
N VAL A 331 14.11 2.54 33.34
CA VAL A 331 14.05 1.07 33.22
C VAL A 331 15.02 0.49 34.22
N ASP A 332 14.52 0.00 35.35
CA ASP A 332 15.34 -0.49 36.44
C ASP A 332 14.72 -1.71 37.18
N VAL A 333 15.29 -2.07 38.31
CA VAL A 333 14.84 -3.24 39.09
C VAL A 333 13.41 -3.12 39.64
N VAL A 334 12.83 -1.91 39.69
CA VAL A 334 11.45 -1.70 40.13
C VAL A 334 10.48 -2.20 39.06
N ASP A 335 10.86 -2.09 37.79
CA ASP A 335 10.06 -2.62 36.68
C ASP A 335 10.03 -4.14 36.68
N ILE A 336 11.11 -4.80 37.07
CA ILE A 336 11.11 -6.27 37.24
C ILE A 336 10.07 -6.69 38.29
N ILE A 337 9.97 -5.94 39.41
CA ILE A 337 8.98 -6.21 40.45
C ILE A 337 7.56 -5.95 39.93
N SER A 338 7.38 -4.88 39.17
CA SER A 338 6.09 -4.52 38.56
C SER A 338 5.65 -5.58 37.54
N LEU A 339 6.53 -6.02 36.65
CA LEU A 339 6.28 -7.07 35.68
C LEU A 339 5.97 -8.42 36.35
N LEU A 340 6.72 -8.78 37.39
CA LEU A 340 6.45 -10.00 38.15
C LEU A 340 5.04 -9.99 38.79
N ASN A 341 4.58 -8.83 39.26
CA ASN A 341 3.22 -8.69 39.79
C ASN A 341 2.15 -8.86 38.70
N ILE A 342 2.41 -8.42 37.45
CA ILE A 342 1.49 -8.64 36.32
C ILE A 342 1.40 -10.13 36.00
N ILE A 343 2.52 -10.83 35.94
CA ILE A 343 2.57 -12.26 35.60
C ILE A 343 1.91 -13.16 36.67
N LEU A 344 1.93 -12.75 37.92
CA LEU A 344 1.41 -13.55 39.05
C LEU A 344 -0.06 -13.31 39.39
N ASN A 345 -0.71 -12.29 38.80
CA ASN A 345 -2.11 -11.98 39.03
C ASN A 345 -2.99 -12.36 37.85
#